data_1e01075dbc8ce8c866e89c045135a23d
#
_entry.id   1e01075dbc8ce8c866e89c045135a23d
#
_cell.length_a   1.000
_cell.length_b   1.000
_cell.length_c   1.000
_cell.angle_alpha   90.00
_cell.angle_beta   90.00
_cell.angle_gamma   90.00
#
_symmetry.space_group_name_H-M   'P 1'
#
loop_
_entity.id
_entity.type
_entity.pdbx_description
1 polymer ?
#
loop_
_entity_poly.entity_id
_entity_poly.type
_entity_poly.pdbx_seq_one_letter_code
_entity_poly.pdbx_strand_id
1 'polypeptide(L)'
;MTIYSLATKIFLREFRSGQLLLMFLSLSLAVGIVASITFFTDRLDGSLMMESKQFLGGDLKYESDTPLDESSFPIGDYSYASIYEFGSVLGSSKKFQLASVKSVSPPYPLIGEFEILKKYDQRILETNPPKSGKVWLDTRLANLLEVTIDDVINIGEKDFSISGIILAESDRGAGSFAFAPKAIMNSSDLKEANVIQPGSRVRYSYVFVGSQEAIKLLENFFQSKKKPGDEITTPGNETSPLGRAIKRASNFFLLGALLAIILSSLAIAICSLQFTRRHVDYVAIFKALGLSPV
;
A
#
# COMPACT_ATOMS: atom_id res chain seq x y z
N MET A 1 48.61 -27.61 33.06
CA MET A 1 47.48 -26.69 32.88
C MET A 1 47.57 -26.16 31.45
N THR A 2 46.66 -26.51 30.61
CA THR A 2 46.74 -26.09 29.18
C THR A 2 46.46 -24.59 29.05
N ILE A 3 47.19 -23.90 28.15
CA ILE A 3 47.07 -22.46 27.88
C ILE A 3 45.62 -22.05 27.69
N TYR A 4 44.80 -22.91 27.03
CA TYR A 4 43.37 -22.70 26.85
C TYR A 4 42.55 -22.64 28.15
N SER A 5 42.91 -23.46 29.16
CA SER A 5 42.24 -23.46 30.47
C SER A 5 42.55 -22.21 31.28
N LEU A 6 43.74 -21.61 31.11
CA LEU A 6 44.10 -20.36 31.73
C LEU A 6 43.38 -19.17 31.04
N ALA A 7 43.37 -19.18 29.71
CA ALA A 7 42.72 -18.13 28.92
C ALA A 7 41.19 -18.09 29.21
N THR A 8 40.50 -19.24 29.29
CA THR A 8 39.07 -19.25 29.60
C THR A 8 38.79 -18.80 31.05
N LYS A 9 39.63 -19.10 32.02
CA LYS A 9 39.47 -18.61 33.40
C LYS A 9 39.68 -17.11 33.51
N ILE A 10 40.65 -16.57 32.79
CA ILE A 10 40.89 -15.10 32.72
C ILE A 10 39.70 -14.41 32.04
N PHE A 11 39.25 -14.94 30.93
CA PHE A 11 38.08 -14.41 30.20
C PHE A 11 36.83 -14.38 31.09
N LEU A 12 36.48 -15.49 31.74
CA LEU A 12 35.33 -15.57 32.66
C LEU A 12 35.45 -14.62 33.85
N ARG A 13 36.67 -14.40 34.39
CA ARG A 13 36.91 -13.42 35.44
C ARG A 13 36.73 -12.00 34.96
N GLU A 14 37.26 -11.64 33.79
CA GLU A 14 37.10 -10.34 33.19
C GLU A 14 35.65 -10.06 32.78
N PHE A 15 34.93 -11.07 32.32
CA PHE A 15 33.50 -10.92 32.03
C PHE A 15 32.69 -10.59 33.32
N ARG A 16 33.09 -11.15 34.45
CA ARG A 16 32.52 -10.83 35.78
C ARG A 16 32.99 -9.47 36.33
N SER A 17 34.07 -8.91 35.88
CA SER A 17 34.60 -7.61 36.33
C SER A 17 33.75 -6.42 35.85
N GLY A 18 32.75 -6.67 34.96
CA GLY A 18 31.78 -5.69 34.48
C GLY A 18 32.20 -4.93 33.21
N GLN A 19 33.46 -4.84 32.85
CA GLN A 19 33.90 -4.07 31.68
C GLN A 19 33.60 -4.78 30.35
N LEU A 20 33.95 -6.07 30.25
CA LEU A 20 33.59 -6.89 29.09
C LEU A 20 32.06 -7.06 29.00
N LEU A 21 31.39 -7.13 30.15
CA LEU A 21 29.92 -7.18 30.18
C LEU A 21 29.31 -5.91 29.62
N LEU A 22 29.79 -4.74 30.00
CA LEU A 22 29.31 -3.46 29.47
C LEU A 22 29.55 -3.34 27.95
N MET A 23 30.72 -3.77 27.47
CA MET A 23 31.02 -3.79 26.04
C MET A 23 30.08 -4.74 25.29
N PHE A 24 29.83 -5.92 25.84
CA PHE A 24 28.90 -6.91 25.26
C PHE A 24 27.45 -6.38 25.25
N LEU A 25 27.01 -5.78 26.37
CA LEU A 25 25.67 -5.20 26.46
C LEU A 25 25.48 -4.03 25.48
N SER A 26 26.48 -3.13 25.36
CA SER A 26 26.39 -2.01 24.42
C SER A 26 26.35 -2.48 22.96
N LEU A 27 27.16 -3.50 22.62
CA LEU A 27 27.12 -4.11 21.28
C LEU A 27 25.79 -4.82 21.02
N SER A 28 25.33 -5.62 21.98
CA SER A 28 24.04 -6.32 21.86
C SER A 28 22.87 -5.35 21.74
N LEU A 29 22.91 -4.25 22.49
CA LEU A 29 21.90 -3.20 22.41
C LEU A 29 21.92 -2.51 21.03
N ALA A 30 23.11 -2.17 20.51
CA ALA A 30 23.25 -1.56 19.19
C ALA A 30 22.69 -2.48 18.08
N VAL A 31 23.12 -3.74 18.07
CA VAL A 31 22.64 -4.72 17.09
C VAL A 31 21.14 -4.94 17.25
N GLY A 32 20.65 -5.04 18.49
CA GLY A 32 19.24 -5.21 18.80
C GLY A 32 18.36 -4.05 18.30
N ILE A 33 18.81 -2.80 18.49
CA ILE A 33 18.11 -1.61 18.00
C ILE A 33 18.06 -1.61 16.47
N VAL A 34 19.21 -1.82 15.80
CA VAL A 34 19.29 -1.82 14.34
C VAL A 34 18.42 -2.95 13.76
N ALA A 35 18.54 -4.16 14.30
CA ALA A 35 17.74 -5.29 13.86
C ALA A 35 16.23 -5.03 14.06
N SER A 36 15.83 -4.52 15.22
CA SER A 36 14.43 -4.19 15.51
C SER A 36 13.85 -3.16 14.55
N ILE A 37 14.61 -2.09 14.26
CA ILE A 37 14.19 -1.06 13.31
C ILE A 37 14.08 -1.64 11.90
N THR A 38 15.06 -2.43 11.46
CA THR A 38 15.04 -3.06 10.13
C THR A 38 13.86 -4.00 9.98
N PHE A 39 13.63 -4.90 10.93
CA PHE A 39 12.48 -5.82 10.90
C PHE A 39 11.15 -5.08 10.96
N PHE A 40 11.06 -4.02 11.77
CA PHE A 40 9.84 -3.23 11.86
C PHE A 40 9.54 -2.51 10.53
N THR A 41 10.55 -1.88 9.94
CA THR A 41 10.41 -1.15 8.65
C THR A 41 10.04 -2.13 7.53
N ASP A 42 10.72 -3.27 7.41
CA ASP A 42 10.43 -4.28 6.40
C ASP A 42 8.99 -4.81 6.50
N ARG A 43 8.54 -5.10 7.73
CA ARG A 43 7.17 -5.57 7.97
C ARG A 43 6.11 -4.49 7.73
N LEU A 44 6.44 -3.25 8.06
CA LEU A 44 5.58 -2.10 7.80
C LEU A 44 5.43 -1.88 6.28
N ASP A 45 6.54 -1.87 5.55
CA ASP A 45 6.55 -1.68 4.09
C ASP A 45 5.75 -2.79 3.39
N GLY A 46 5.90 -4.04 3.81
CA GLY A 46 5.12 -5.16 3.27
C GLY A 46 3.62 -5.02 3.51
N SER A 47 3.20 -4.65 4.73
CA SER A 47 1.79 -4.46 5.07
C SER A 47 1.18 -3.28 4.32
N LEU A 48 1.92 -2.18 4.22
CA LEU A 48 1.48 -0.97 3.53
C LEU A 48 1.42 -1.15 2.01
N MET A 49 2.33 -1.95 1.45
CA MET A 49 2.28 -2.31 0.05
C MET A 49 1.00 -3.10 -0.26
N MET A 50 0.62 -4.06 0.59
CA MET A 50 -0.60 -4.84 0.42
C MET A 50 -1.85 -3.95 0.53
N GLU A 51 -1.91 -3.09 1.54
CA GLU A 51 -3.03 -2.16 1.74
C GLU A 51 -3.11 -1.12 0.60
N SER A 52 -1.96 -0.65 0.11
CA SER A 52 -1.88 0.24 -1.04
C SER A 52 -2.39 -0.42 -2.32
N LYS A 53 -2.10 -1.71 -2.54
CA LYS A 53 -2.65 -2.49 -3.66
C LYS A 53 -4.17 -2.63 -3.56
N GLN A 54 -4.71 -2.90 -2.38
CA GLN A 54 -6.14 -2.95 -2.16
C GLN A 54 -6.81 -1.60 -2.38
N PHE A 55 -6.22 -0.52 -1.87
CA PHE A 55 -6.73 0.84 -2.05
C PHE A 55 -6.69 1.30 -3.51
N LEU A 56 -5.66 0.90 -4.25
CA LEU A 56 -5.51 1.19 -5.67
C LEU A 56 -6.41 0.30 -6.55
N GLY A 57 -6.79 -0.88 -6.03
CA GLY A 57 -7.49 -1.93 -6.77
C GLY A 57 -6.58 -2.75 -7.69
N GLY A 58 -5.25 -2.54 -7.65
CA GLY A 58 -4.28 -3.18 -8.53
C GLY A 58 -2.82 -2.87 -8.26
N ASP A 59 -1.96 -3.33 -9.16
CA ASP A 59 -0.52 -3.08 -9.15
C ASP A 59 -0.11 -1.80 -9.89
N LEU A 60 -0.96 -1.32 -10.80
CA LEU A 60 -0.79 -0.06 -11.51
C LEU A 60 -2.16 0.50 -11.85
N LYS A 61 -2.36 1.81 -11.65
CA LYS A 61 -3.53 2.54 -12.08
C LYS A 61 -3.10 3.71 -12.95
N TYR A 62 -3.69 3.82 -14.12
CA TYR A 62 -3.56 4.96 -15.01
C TYR A 62 -4.88 5.71 -15.06
N GLU A 63 -4.84 7.02 -14.84
CA GLU A 63 -6.01 7.90 -14.88
C GLU A 63 -5.83 8.99 -15.91
N SER A 64 -6.88 9.25 -16.70
CA SER A 64 -6.89 10.25 -17.75
C SER A 64 -8.27 10.88 -17.91
N ASP A 65 -8.32 12.11 -18.43
CA ASP A 65 -9.56 12.76 -18.82
C ASP A 65 -9.99 12.43 -20.27
N THR A 66 -9.17 11.61 -20.97
CA THR A 66 -9.48 11.15 -22.33
C THR A 66 -9.45 9.61 -22.39
N PRO A 67 -10.40 8.99 -23.12
CA PRO A 67 -10.37 7.54 -23.26
C PRO A 67 -9.10 7.09 -24.00
N LEU A 68 -8.56 5.95 -23.58
CA LEU A 68 -7.48 5.27 -24.27
C LEU A 68 -8.02 4.18 -25.20
N ASP A 69 -7.30 3.95 -26.27
CA ASP A 69 -7.53 2.77 -27.10
C ASP A 69 -6.90 1.55 -26.41
N GLU A 70 -7.75 0.71 -25.82
CA GLU A 70 -7.34 -0.49 -25.08
C GLU A 70 -6.60 -1.51 -25.97
N SER A 71 -6.85 -1.48 -27.30
CA SER A 71 -6.14 -2.32 -28.25
C SER A 71 -4.65 -1.95 -28.40
N SER A 72 -4.26 -0.76 -27.97
CA SER A 72 -2.89 -0.25 -28.01
C SER A 72 -2.04 -0.70 -26.81
N PHE A 73 -2.64 -1.36 -25.82
CA PHE A 73 -1.89 -1.81 -24.64
C PHE A 73 -0.87 -2.87 -25.02
N PRO A 74 0.35 -2.83 -24.46
CA PRO A 74 1.38 -3.79 -24.76
C PRO A 74 0.95 -5.20 -24.31
N ILE A 75 1.27 -6.21 -25.12
CA ILE A 75 0.97 -7.62 -24.79
C ILE A 75 1.85 -8.04 -23.62
N GLY A 76 1.25 -8.61 -22.59
CA GLY A 76 1.94 -9.06 -21.37
C GLY A 76 1.08 -9.97 -20.51
N ASP A 77 1.69 -10.51 -19.45
CA ASP A 77 1.01 -11.34 -18.47
C ASP A 77 0.38 -10.45 -17.38
N TYR A 78 -0.78 -9.89 -17.71
CA TYR A 78 -1.58 -9.06 -16.80
C TYR A 78 -3.07 -9.17 -17.08
N SER A 79 -3.86 -8.89 -16.07
CA SER A 79 -5.30 -8.61 -16.17
C SER A 79 -5.54 -7.12 -15.97
N TYR A 80 -6.56 -6.57 -16.61
CA TYR A 80 -6.95 -5.19 -16.40
C TYR A 80 -8.45 -5.01 -16.32
N ALA A 81 -8.86 -3.90 -15.74
CA ALA A 81 -10.23 -3.45 -15.71
C ALA A 81 -10.31 -1.95 -16.03
N SER A 82 -11.32 -1.58 -16.79
CA SER A 82 -11.59 -0.19 -17.18
C SER A 82 -12.69 0.38 -16.27
N ILE A 83 -12.47 1.56 -15.76
CA ILE A 83 -13.34 2.28 -14.84
C ILE A 83 -13.65 3.64 -15.44
N TYR A 84 -14.92 3.99 -15.57
CA TYR A 84 -15.37 5.28 -16.07
C TYR A 84 -16.19 5.96 -14.98
N GLU A 85 -15.69 7.08 -14.45
CA GLU A 85 -16.37 7.85 -13.41
C GLU A 85 -16.88 9.17 -13.95
N PHE A 86 -18.16 9.44 -13.76
CA PHE A 86 -18.83 10.66 -14.22
C PHE A 86 -19.98 11.04 -13.29
N GLY A 87 -20.35 12.32 -13.31
CA GLY A 87 -21.56 12.80 -12.63
C GLY A 87 -22.77 12.61 -13.54
N SER A 88 -23.87 12.05 -13.01
CA SER A 88 -25.15 11.96 -13.69
C SER A 88 -26.31 12.20 -12.73
N VAL A 89 -27.44 12.62 -13.27
CA VAL A 89 -28.70 12.70 -12.53
C VAL A 89 -29.39 11.35 -12.62
N LEU A 90 -29.58 10.71 -11.48
CA LEU A 90 -30.31 9.46 -11.36
C LEU A 90 -31.76 9.77 -10.96
N GLY A 91 -32.70 9.13 -11.65
CA GLY A 91 -34.12 9.29 -11.39
C GLY A 91 -34.76 8.05 -10.80
N SER A 92 -35.59 8.21 -9.79
CA SER A 92 -36.58 7.23 -9.37
C SER A 92 -37.98 7.71 -9.75
N SER A 93 -38.99 6.88 -9.53
CA SER A 93 -40.39 7.31 -9.74
C SER A 93 -40.81 8.50 -8.87
N LYS A 94 -40.04 8.83 -7.83
CA LYS A 94 -40.37 9.88 -6.85
C LYS A 94 -39.41 11.05 -6.86
N LYS A 95 -38.12 10.81 -7.12
CA LYS A 95 -37.05 11.80 -6.87
C LYS A 95 -35.95 11.72 -7.92
N PHE A 96 -35.24 12.83 -8.07
CA PHE A 96 -34.03 12.93 -8.88
C PHE A 96 -32.87 13.33 -7.97
N GLN A 97 -31.71 12.73 -8.18
CA GLN A 97 -30.50 13.03 -7.40
C GLN A 97 -29.26 13.03 -8.28
N LEU A 98 -28.45 14.08 -8.16
CA LEU A 98 -27.12 14.07 -8.75
C LEU A 98 -26.22 13.11 -7.97
N ALA A 99 -25.59 12.18 -8.68
CA ALA A 99 -24.72 11.20 -8.10
C ALA A 99 -23.47 10.96 -8.96
N SER A 100 -22.43 10.41 -8.37
CA SER A 100 -21.29 9.86 -9.07
C SER A 100 -21.61 8.46 -9.57
N VAL A 101 -21.51 8.24 -10.85
CA VAL A 101 -21.68 6.93 -11.47
C VAL A 101 -20.31 6.37 -11.79
N LYS A 102 -20.01 5.19 -11.24
CA LYS A 102 -18.80 4.41 -11.52
C LYS A 102 -19.20 3.24 -12.41
N SER A 103 -18.85 3.29 -13.66
CA SER A 103 -19.07 2.21 -14.62
C SER A 103 -17.80 1.38 -14.73
N VAL A 104 -17.90 0.06 -14.56
CA VAL A 104 -16.76 -0.84 -14.46
C VAL A 104 -16.86 -2.03 -15.40
N SER A 105 -15.74 -2.43 -15.98
CA SER A 105 -15.66 -3.62 -16.82
C SER A 105 -15.36 -4.86 -15.97
N PRO A 106 -15.88 -6.05 -16.30
CA PRO A 106 -15.32 -7.28 -15.76
C PRO A 106 -13.83 -7.43 -16.16
N PRO A 107 -12.95 -7.96 -15.30
CA PRO A 107 -13.15 -8.56 -13.99
C PRO A 107 -12.90 -7.60 -12.79
N TYR A 108 -13.50 -6.43 -12.77
CA TYR A 108 -13.37 -5.51 -11.64
C TYR A 108 -14.19 -5.98 -10.41
N PRO A 109 -13.66 -5.90 -9.15
CA PRO A 109 -12.34 -5.41 -8.78
C PRO A 109 -11.26 -6.47 -9.02
N LEU A 110 -10.05 -6.06 -9.44
CA LEU A 110 -8.92 -6.98 -9.65
C LEU A 110 -8.32 -7.41 -8.31
N ILE A 111 -8.30 -6.51 -7.33
CA ILE A 111 -7.87 -6.76 -5.95
C ILE A 111 -8.93 -6.17 -5.02
N GLY A 112 -9.34 -6.96 -4.01
CA GLY A 112 -10.35 -6.56 -3.05
C GLY A 112 -11.75 -7.09 -3.41
N GLU A 113 -12.73 -6.63 -2.65
CA GLU A 113 -14.10 -7.12 -2.71
C GLU A 113 -15.08 -5.98 -2.42
N PHE A 114 -16.31 -6.12 -2.88
CA PHE A 114 -17.42 -5.27 -2.49
C PHE A 114 -18.22 -5.94 -1.38
N GLU A 115 -18.46 -5.25 -0.28
CA GLU A 115 -19.46 -5.68 0.69
C GLU A 115 -20.82 -5.10 0.28
N ILE A 116 -21.74 -5.98 -0.09
CA ILE A 116 -23.05 -5.62 -0.66
C ILE A 116 -24.15 -6.22 0.18
N LEU A 117 -25.13 -5.39 0.47
CA LEU A 117 -26.41 -5.82 1.04
C LEU A 117 -27.33 -6.24 -0.10
N LYS A 118 -27.78 -7.50 -0.07
CA LYS A 118 -28.82 -8.04 -0.97
C LYS A 118 -30.15 -8.18 -0.25
N LYS A 119 -31.16 -8.58 -1.01
CA LYS A 119 -32.51 -8.84 -0.49
C LYS A 119 -32.45 -9.72 0.78
N TYR A 120 -33.36 -9.48 1.72
CA TYR A 120 -33.46 -10.16 3.03
C TYR A 120 -32.25 -9.87 3.97
N ASP A 121 -31.67 -8.68 3.87
CA ASP A 121 -30.56 -8.22 4.75
C ASP A 121 -29.31 -9.12 4.68
N GLN A 122 -29.10 -9.82 3.57
CA GLN A 122 -27.94 -10.67 3.35
C GLN A 122 -26.74 -9.83 2.94
N ARG A 123 -25.70 -9.84 3.77
CA ARG A 123 -24.40 -9.25 3.44
C ARG A 123 -23.58 -10.26 2.69
N ILE A 124 -23.11 -9.91 1.51
CA ILE A 124 -22.34 -10.77 0.63
C ILE A 124 -21.09 -10.01 0.17
N LEU A 125 -19.99 -10.73 0.10
CA LEU A 125 -18.77 -10.25 -0.54
C LEU A 125 -18.82 -10.62 -2.02
N GLU A 126 -18.73 -9.62 -2.89
CA GLU A 126 -18.78 -9.79 -4.34
C GLU A 126 -17.45 -9.38 -4.97
N THR A 127 -16.94 -10.24 -5.85
CA THR A 127 -15.71 -10.03 -6.60
C THR A 127 -15.94 -9.65 -8.05
N ASN A 128 -17.19 -9.53 -8.47
CA ASN A 128 -17.57 -9.17 -9.83
C ASN A 128 -18.53 -7.96 -9.81
N PRO A 129 -18.52 -7.13 -10.85
CA PRO A 129 -19.40 -5.99 -10.95
C PRO A 129 -20.88 -6.41 -11.14
N PRO A 130 -21.84 -5.49 -10.99
CA PRO A 130 -23.23 -5.80 -11.29
C PRO A 130 -23.38 -6.28 -12.73
N LYS A 131 -24.31 -7.21 -12.95
CA LYS A 131 -24.64 -7.69 -14.31
C LYS A 131 -25.25 -6.57 -15.13
N SER A 132 -25.16 -6.67 -16.46
CA SER A 132 -25.81 -5.73 -17.38
C SER A 132 -27.29 -5.54 -17.02
N GLY A 133 -27.77 -4.29 -17.07
CA GLY A 133 -29.12 -3.88 -16.67
C GLY A 133 -29.35 -3.81 -15.16
N LYS A 134 -28.32 -4.07 -14.35
CA LYS A 134 -28.37 -3.97 -12.89
C LYS A 134 -27.40 -2.92 -12.36
N VAL A 135 -27.75 -2.34 -11.21
CA VAL A 135 -26.96 -1.30 -10.55
C VAL A 135 -26.86 -1.59 -9.05
N TRP A 136 -25.77 -1.15 -8.45
CA TRP A 136 -25.60 -1.06 -7.01
C TRP A 136 -25.55 0.40 -6.60
N LEU A 137 -26.21 0.74 -5.51
CA LEU A 137 -26.22 2.10 -4.95
C LEU A 137 -25.53 2.10 -3.61
N ASP A 138 -24.88 3.19 -3.26
CA ASP A 138 -24.50 3.38 -1.88
C ASP A 138 -25.73 3.64 -0.98
N THR A 139 -25.60 3.39 0.31
CA THR A 139 -26.69 3.56 1.29
C THR A 139 -27.26 4.98 1.27
N ARG A 140 -26.40 5.99 1.06
CA ARG A 140 -26.82 7.39 1.02
C ARG A 140 -27.66 7.70 -0.21
N LEU A 141 -27.27 7.19 -1.39
CA LEU A 141 -28.02 7.39 -2.62
C LEU A 141 -29.39 6.71 -2.58
N ALA A 142 -29.45 5.47 -2.08
CA ALA A 142 -30.70 4.75 -1.90
C ALA A 142 -31.69 5.51 -1.00
N ASN A 143 -31.21 6.06 0.10
CA ASN A 143 -32.03 6.87 1.01
C ASN A 143 -32.49 8.19 0.35
N LEU A 144 -31.63 8.88 -0.41
CA LEU A 144 -31.96 10.12 -1.08
C LEU A 144 -33.01 9.95 -2.17
N LEU A 145 -32.94 8.85 -2.91
CA LEU A 145 -33.89 8.49 -3.96
C LEU A 145 -35.16 7.81 -3.42
N GLU A 146 -35.20 7.43 -2.13
CA GLU A 146 -36.27 6.67 -1.50
C GLU A 146 -36.56 5.34 -2.22
N VAL A 147 -35.49 4.59 -2.54
CA VAL A 147 -35.56 3.32 -3.26
C VAL A 147 -34.97 2.18 -2.44
N THR A 148 -35.42 0.96 -2.78
CA THR A 148 -34.97 -0.29 -2.17
C THR A 148 -34.46 -1.27 -3.24
N ILE A 149 -33.95 -2.42 -2.81
CA ILE A 149 -33.52 -3.48 -3.72
C ILE A 149 -34.75 -3.96 -4.53
N ASP A 150 -34.54 -4.26 -5.81
CA ASP A 150 -35.52 -4.61 -6.85
C ASP A 150 -36.28 -3.40 -7.44
N ASP A 151 -36.20 -2.20 -6.86
CA ASP A 151 -36.74 -0.99 -7.51
C ASP A 151 -35.95 -0.66 -8.79
N VAL A 152 -36.59 0.12 -9.65
CA VAL A 152 -35.99 0.58 -10.90
C VAL A 152 -35.59 2.06 -10.79
N ILE A 153 -34.39 2.38 -11.25
CA ILE A 153 -33.94 3.76 -11.42
C ILE A 153 -33.51 4.00 -12.85
N ASN A 154 -33.60 5.24 -13.26
CA ASN A 154 -33.14 5.69 -14.55
C ASN A 154 -31.73 6.31 -14.45
N ILE A 155 -30.84 5.92 -15.36
CA ILE A 155 -29.50 6.53 -15.54
C ILE A 155 -29.33 6.85 -17.01
N GLY A 156 -29.36 8.15 -17.36
CA GLY A 156 -29.37 8.59 -18.74
C GLY A 156 -30.65 8.13 -19.46
N GLU A 157 -30.51 7.38 -20.53
CA GLU A 157 -31.63 6.89 -21.34
C GLU A 157 -32.06 5.44 -21.02
N LYS A 158 -31.46 4.82 -20.00
CA LYS A 158 -31.70 3.40 -19.65
C LYS A 158 -32.20 3.24 -18.23
N ASP A 159 -33.10 2.29 -18.06
CA ASP A 159 -33.61 1.86 -16.77
C ASP A 159 -32.77 0.71 -16.21
N PHE A 160 -32.47 0.76 -14.90
CA PHE A 160 -31.67 -0.21 -14.19
C PHE A 160 -32.43 -0.75 -12.96
N SER A 161 -32.38 -2.06 -12.75
CA SER A 161 -32.85 -2.67 -11.51
C SER A 161 -31.77 -2.63 -10.43
N ILE A 162 -32.14 -2.20 -9.23
CA ILE A 162 -31.23 -2.17 -8.08
C ILE A 162 -31.04 -3.59 -7.57
N SER A 163 -29.83 -4.11 -7.68
CA SER A 163 -29.51 -5.49 -7.28
C SER A 163 -28.70 -5.59 -5.98
N GLY A 164 -28.35 -4.47 -5.39
CA GLY A 164 -27.61 -4.43 -4.12
C GLY A 164 -27.34 -3.02 -3.61
N ILE A 165 -27.12 -2.91 -2.32
CA ILE A 165 -26.69 -1.68 -1.66
C ILE A 165 -25.24 -1.86 -1.20
N ILE A 166 -24.34 -0.96 -1.59
CA ILE A 166 -22.92 -0.99 -1.26
C ILE A 166 -22.76 -0.56 0.19
N LEU A 167 -22.19 -1.43 1.02
CA LEU A 167 -21.83 -1.15 2.40
C LEU A 167 -20.36 -0.72 2.51
N ALA A 168 -19.49 -1.42 1.78
CA ALA A 168 -18.05 -1.08 1.70
C ALA A 168 -17.51 -1.40 0.31
N GLU A 169 -16.53 -0.59 -0.11
CA GLU A 169 -15.77 -0.73 -1.35
C GLU A 169 -14.29 -0.67 -0.99
N SER A 170 -13.50 -1.63 -1.46
CA SER A 170 -12.05 -1.68 -1.19
C SER A 170 -11.31 -0.52 -1.86
N ASP A 171 -11.72 -0.15 -3.06
CA ASP A 171 -11.19 0.97 -3.84
C ASP A 171 -12.05 2.24 -3.60
N ARG A 172 -11.80 2.92 -2.52
CA ARG A 172 -12.35 4.27 -2.28
C ARG A 172 -11.46 5.29 -2.97
N GLY A 173 -11.64 5.47 -4.27
CA GLY A 173 -10.92 6.49 -5.03
C GLY A 173 -10.95 7.87 -4.36
N ALA A 174 -9.80 8.54 -4.31
CA ALA A 174 -9.67 9.92 -3.84
C ALA A 174 -10.09 10.95 -4.91
N GLY A 175 -11.01 10.59 -5.80
CA GLY A 175 -11.42 11.42 -6.94
C GLY A 175 -12.32 12.59 -6.56
N SER A 176 -12.58 13.46 -7.52
CA SER A 176 -13.41 14.68 -7.39
C SER A 176 -14.84 14.39 -6.91
N PHE A 177 -15.27 13.13 -6.95
CA PHE A 177 -16.60 12.68 -6.55
C PHE A 177 -16.60 11.86 -5.27
N ALA A 178 -15.52 11.83 -4.50
CA ALA A 178 -15.38 10.99 -3.30
C ALA A 178 -16.48 11.21 -2.23
N PHE A 179 -17.09 12.38 -2.21
CA PHE A 179 -18.18 12.75 -1.27
C PHE A 179 -19.58 12.70 -1.89
N ALA A 180 -19.69 12.51 -3.20
CA ALA A 180 -20.99 12.40 -3.86
C ALA A 180 -21.62 11.03 -3.58
N PRO A 181 -22.97 10.95 -3.53
CA PRO A 181 -23.68 9.66 -3.51
C PRO A 181 -23.26 8.86 -4.74
N LYS A 182 -23.03 7.54 -4.58
CA LYS A 182 -22.42 6.70 -5.62
C LYS A 182 -23.36 5.62 -6.15
N ALA A 183 -23.29 5.38 -7.47
CA ALA A 183 -23.85 4.22 -8.12
C ALA A 183 -22.77 3.46 -8.90
N ILE A 184 -22.84 2.12 -8.91
CA ILE A 184 -21.94 1.27 -9.70
C ILE A 184 -22.75 0.50 -10.72
N MET A 185 -22.32 0.57 -11.99
CA MET A 185 -22.98 -0.12 -13.12
C MET A 185 -21.94 -0.88 -13.96
N ASN A 186 -22.43 -1.77 -14.81
CA ASN A 186 -21.56 -2.47 -15.77
C ASN A 186 -21.20 -1.57 -16.95
N SER A 187 -19.96 -1.64 -17.42
CA SER A 187 -19.49 -0.84 -18.58
C SER A 187 -20.19 -1.20 -19.89
N SER A 188 -20.71 -2.41 -20.03
CA SER A 188 -21.49 -2.82 -21.20
C SER A 188 -22.75 -1.96 -21.42
N ASP A 189 -23.29 -1.38 -20.35
CA ASP A 189 -24.51 -0.60 -20.39
C ASP A 189 -24.28 0.89 -20.76
N LEU A 190 -23.03 1.36 -20.76
CA LEU A 190 -22.69 2.77 -21.02
C LEU A 190 -23.24 3.29 -22.34
N LYS A 191 -23.14 2.47 -23.38
CA LYS A 191 -23.57 2.85 -24.73
C LYS A 191 -25.10 3.02 -24.82
N GLU A 192 -25.85 2.13 -24.18
CA GLU A 192 -27.31 2.19 -24.16
C GLU A 192 -27.84 3.29 -23.23
N ALA A 193 -27.13 3.54 -22.11
CA ALA A 193 -27.48 4.60 -21.18
C ALA A 193 -27.22 6.01 -21.74
N ASN A 194 -26.40 6.14 -22.78
CA ASN A 194 -26.07 7.38 -23.48
C ASN A 194 -25.63 8.53 -22.54
N VAL A 195 -24.94 8.20 -21.47
CA VAL A 195 -24.55 9.17 -20.40
C VAL A 195 -23.27 9.93 -20.71
N ILE A 196 -22.43 9.39 -21.58
CA ILE A 196 -21.18 10.03 -22.01
C ILE A 196 -21.40 10.68 -23.36
N GLN A 197 -21.52 12.02 -23.35
CA GLN A 197 -21.72 12.85 -24.53
C GLN A 197 -20.52 13.79 -24.73
N PRO A 198 -20.35 14.37 -25.94
CA PRO A 198 -19.35 15.40 -26.16
C PRO A 198 -19.47 16.55 -25.14
N GLY A 199 -18.39 16.80 -24.39
CA GLY A 199 -18.37 17.77 -23.30
C GLY A 199 -18.67 17.19 -21.90
N SER A 200 -19.03 15.91 -21.76
CA SER A 200 -19.15 15.27 -20.46
C SER A 200 -17.78 15.19 -19.78
N ARG A 201 -17.76 15.55 -18.49
CA ARG A 201 -16.55 15.37 -17.66
C ARG A 201 -16.51 13.92 -17.18
N VAL A 202 -15.66 13.13 -17.79
CA VAL A 202 -15.45 11.70 -17.46
C VAL A 202 -14.00 11.51 -17.03
N ARG A 203 -13.79 10.78 -15.93
CA ARG A 203 -12.48 10.28 -15.53
C ARG A 203 -12.37 8.83 -15.98
N TYR A 204 -11.42 8.57 -16.84
CA TYR A 204 -11.09 7.24 -17.33
C TYR A 204 -9.94 6.67 -16.49
N SER A 205 -10.16 5.54 -15.85
CA SER A 205 -9.15 4.85 -15.06
C SER A 205 -8.99 3.42 -15.57
N TYR A 206 -7.74 3.00 -15.70
CA TYR A 206 -7.37 1.64 -16.10
C TYR A 206 -6.50 1.05 -15.01
N VAL A 207 -6.98 -0.03 -14.42
CA VAL A 207 -6.31 -0.72 -13.31
C VAL A 207 -5.73 -2.03 -13.83
N PHE A 208 -4.50 -2.35 -13.45
CA PHE A 208 -3.76 -3.51 -13.93
C PHE A 208 -3.22 -4.33 -12.75
N VAL A 209 -3.25 -5.66 -12.91
CA VAL A 209 -2.62 -6.62 -12.00
C VAL A 209 -1.87 -7.64 -12.84
N GLY A 210 -0.60 -7.89 -12.51
CA GLY A 210 0.21 -8.81 -13.29
C GLY A 210 1.62 -9.04 -12.75
N SER A 211 2.45 -9.68 -13.56
CA SER A 211 3.86 -9.89 -13.21
C SER A 211 4.62 -8.56 -13.10
N GLN A 212 5.67 -8.52 -12.29
CA GLN A 212 6.51 -7.31 -12.15
C GLN A 212 7.05 -6.79 -13.50
N GLU A 213 7.37 -7.70 -14.41
CA GLU A 213 7.88 -7.36 -15.74
C GLU A 213 6.79 -6.69 -16.59
N ALA A 214 5.58 -7.25 -16.58
CA ALA A 214 4.43 -6.70 -17.29
C ALA A 214 4.02 -5.33 -16.76
N ILE A 215 4.02 -5.15 -15.43
CA ILE A 215 3.70 -3.86 -14.80
C ILE A 215 4.74 -2.79 -15.15
N LYS A 216 6.04 -3.11 -15.15
CA LYS A 216 7.09 -2.19 -15.59
C LYS A 216 6.97 -1.81 -17.06
N LEU A 217 6.59 -2.75 -17.90
CA LEU A 217 6.37 -2.52 -19.33
C LEU A 217 5.19 -1.57 -19.54
N LEU A 218 4.08 -1.77 -18.81
CA LEU A 218 2.92 -0.88 -18.80
C LEU A 218 3.26 0.52 -18.26
N GLU A 219 4.02 0.61 -17.18
CA GLU A 219 4.45 1.87 -16.59
C GLU A 219 5.27 2.70 -17.60
N ASN A 220 6.25 2.07 -18.27
CA ASN A 220 7.05 2.72 -19.31
C ASN A 220 6.19 3.15 -20.51
N PHE A 221 5.24 2.31 -20.92
CA PHE A 221 4.31 2.62 -22.00
C PHE A 221 3.46 3.85 -21.67
N PHE A 222 2.83 3.89 -20.48
CA PHE A 222 2.02 5.03 -20.07
C PHE A 222 2.86 6.28 -19.81
N GLN A 223 4.08 6.13 -19.28
CA GLN A 223 4.99 7.26 -19.08
C GLN A 223 5.35 7.93 -20.42
N SER A 224 5.52 7.16 -21.48
CA SER A 224 5.81 7.68 -22.83
C SER A 224 4.62 8.38 -23.50
N LYS A 225 3.39 8.01 -23.13
CA LYS A 225 2.15 8.56 -23.70
C LYS A 225 1.44 9.55 -22.79
N LYS A 226 1.97 9.81 -21.59
CA LYS A 226 1.38 10.66 -20.57
C LYS A 226 1.12 12.08 -21.09
N LYS A 227 -0.11 12.55 -20.95
CA LYS A 227 -0.52 13.91 -21.24
C LYS A 227 -0.59 14.76 -19.97
N PRO A 228 -0.59 16.09 -20.06
CA PRO A 228 -0.90 16.95 -18.92
C PRO A 228 -2.30 16.61 -18.36
N GLY A 229 -2.37 16.31 -17.05
CA GLY A 229 -3.59 15.90 -16.36
C GLY A 229 -3.71 14.37 -16.15
N ASP A 230 -2.91 13.57 -16.87
CA ASP A 230 -2.87 12.12 -16.63
C ASP A 230 -2.08 11.78 -15.37
N GLU A 231 -2.52 10.77 -14.65
CA GLU A 231 -1.86 10.29 -13.43
C GLU A 231 -1.54 8.79 -13.54
N ILE A 232 -0.32 8.43 -13.14
CA ILE A 232 0.13 7.04 -13.03
C ILE A 232 0.41 6.78 -11.56
N THR A 233 -0.31 5.83 -10.99
CA THR A 233 -0.17 5.47 -9.58
C THR A 233 0.19 4.00 -9.45
N THR A 234 1.25 3.72 -8.71
CA THR A 234 1.67 2.36 -8.35
C THR A 234 1.68 2.23 -6.82
N PRO A 235 1.48 1.03 -6.27
CA PRO A 235 1.61 0.80 -4.83
C PRO A 235 2.98 1.26 -4.32
N GLY A 236 3.00 2.01 -3.21
CA GLY A 236 4.24 2.56 -2.66
C GLY A 236 4.78 3.81 -3.37
N ASN A 237 4.09 4.33 -4.38
CA ASN A 237 4.51 5.56 -5.05
C ASN A 237 4.47 6.76 -4.08
N GLU A 238 5.59 7.50 -4.03
CA GLU A 238 5.79 8.66 -3.14
C GLU A 238 4.85 9.84 -3.44
N THR A 239 4.15 9.82 -4.56
CA THR A 239 3.21 10.87 -4.94
C THR A 239 1.95 10.86 -4.07
N SER A 240 1.56 9.71 -3.51
CA SER A 240 0.41 9.63 -2.60
C SER A 240 0.72 10.28 -1.24
N PRO A 241 -0.27 10.91 -0.57
CA PRO A 241 -0.10 11.46 0.78
C PRO A 241 0.37 10.41 1.79
N LEU A 242 -0.13 9.19 1.67
CA LEU A 242 0.24 8.06 2.52
C LEU A 242 1.69 7.62 2.26
N GLY A 243 2.10 7.44 1.01
CA GLY A 243 3.48 7.08 0.66
C GLY A 243 4.51 8.10 1.17
N ARG A 244 4.19 9.41 1.08
CA ARG A 244 5.05 10.47 1.65
C ARG A 244 5.14 10.39 3.17
N ALA A 245 4.05 10.09 3.87
CA ALA A 245 4.05 9.94 5.33
C ALA A 245 4.90 8.75 5.76
N ILE A 246 4.76 7.62 5.09
CA ILE A 246 5.54 6.40 5.32
C ILE A 246 7.02 6.65 5.12
N LYS A 247 7.41 7.27 4.01
CA LYS A 247 8.81 7.59 3.72
C LYS A 247 9.43 8.52 4.76
N ARG A 248 8.67 9.52 5.23
CA ARG A 248 9.12 10.37 6.34
C ARG A 248 9.35 9.56 7.61
N ALA A 249 8.42 8.68 7.98
CA ALA A 249 8.57 7.82 9.15
C ALA A 249 9.79 6.90 9.03
N SER A 250 10.00 6.25 7.89
CA SER A 250 11.17 5.42 7.61
C SER A 250 12.48 6.20 7.75
N ASN A 251 12.55 7.42 7.22
CA ASN A 251 13.72 8.29 7.37
C ASN A 251 14.01 8.65 8.84
N PHE A 252 12.99 8.89 9.66
CA PHE A 252 13.16 9.12 11.10
C PHE A 252 13.71 7.88 11.82
N PHE A 253 13.23 6.69 11.49
CA PHE A 253 13.78 5.46 12.04
C PHE A 253 15.24 5.22 11.64
N LEU A 254 15.60 5.51 10.39
CA LEU A 254 16.98 5.43 9.92
C LEU A 254 17.90 6.41 10.67
N LEU A 255 17.45 7.63 10.93
CA LEU A 255 18.22 8.60 11.74
C LEU A 255 18.38 8.10 13.18
N GLY A 256 17.34 7.53 13.78
CA GLY A 256 17.42 6.92 15.12
C GLY A 256 18.41 5.75 15.16
N ALA A 257 18.42 4.89 14.15
CA ALA A 257 19.37 3.79 14.02
C ALA A 257 20.81 4.31 13.91
N LEU A 258 21.04 5.34 13.11
CA LEU A 258 22.37 5.96 12.95
C LEU A 258 22.89 6.53 14.26
N LEU A 259 22.06 7.25 15.02
CA LEU A 259 22.41 7.74 16.35
C LEU A 259 22.75 6.59 17.33
N ALA A 260 21.97 5.51 17.32
CA ALA A 260 22.24 4.35 18.15
C ALA A 260 23.58 3.69 17.81
N ILE A 261 23.93 3.59 16.52
CA ILE A 261 25.24 3.06 16.07
C ILE A 261 26.39 3.95 16.56
N ILE A 262 26.26 5.28 16.43
CA ILE A 262 27.29 6.23 16.86
C ILE A 262 27.52 6.12 18.37
N LEU A 263 26.44 6.16 19.16
CA LEU A 263 26.54 6.06 20.62
C LEU A 263 27.13 4.72 21.08
N SER A 264 26.75 3.63 20.43
CA SER A 264 27.29 2.30 20.73
C SER A 264 28.77 2.19 20.35
N SER A 265 29.16 2.75 19.21
CA SER A 265 30.57 2.79 18.79
C SER A 265 31.43 3.56 19.79
N LEU A 266 30.94 4.70 20.29
CA LEU A 266 31.61 5.48 21.32
C LEU A 266 31.72 4.69 22.62
N ALA A 267 30.67 4.02 23.07
CA ALA A 267 30.69 3.19 24.26
C ALA A 267 31.70 2.04 24.14
N ILE A 268 31.73 1.36 23.00
CA ILE A 268 32.71 0.30 22.71
C ILE A 268 34.15 0.86 22.76
N ALA A 269 34.40 2.03 22.14
CA ALA A 269 35.71 2.66 22.13
C ALA A 269 36.20 3.00 23.57
N ILE A 270 35.33 3.60 24.38
CA ILE A 270 35.65 3.93 25.79
C ILE A 270 35.92 2.65 26.59
N CYS A 271 35.07 1.62 26.48
CA CYS A 271 35.28 0.35 27.17
C CYS A 271 36.58 -0.34 26.74
N SER A 272 36.91 -0.31 25.44
CA SER A 272 38.15 -0.86 24.90
C SER A 272 39.40 -0.14 25.43
N LEU A 273 39.36 1.19 25.46
CA LEU A 273 40.47 2.01 26.05
C LEU A 273 40.66 1.70 27.53
N GLN A 274 39.60 1.63 28.32
CA GLN A 274 39.69 1.28 29.74
C GLN A 274 40.21 -0.14 29.94
N PHE A 275 39.75 -1.10 29.16
CA PHE A 275 40.25 -2.48 29.18
C PHE A 275 41.74 -2.52 28.89
N THR A 276 42.18 -1.87 27.82
CA THR A 276 43.61 -1.82 27.45
C THR A 276 44.46 -1.21 28.56
N ARG A 277 44.09 -0.04 29.08
CA ARG A 277 44.85 0.62 30.18
C ARG A 277 45.03 -0.25 31.40
N ARG A 278 43.99 -1.04 31.77
CA ARG A 278 44.03 -1.90 32.94
C ARG A 278 44.89 -3.15 32.73
N HIS A 279 45.04 -3.61 31.47
CA HIS A 279 45.77 -4.83 31.16
C HIS A 279 47.25 -4.59 30.80
N VAL A 280 47.67 -3.35 30.56
CA VAL A 280 49.06 -3.03 30.25
C VAL A 280 50.03 -3.52 31.34
N ASP A 281 49.69 -3.33 32.62
CA ASP A 281 50.51 -3.77 33.74
C ASP A 281 50.63 -5.28 33.81
N TYR A 282 49.55 -6.01 33.59
CA TYR A 282 49.56 -7.47 33.57
C TYR A 282 50.40 -8.00 32.40
N VAL A 283 50.28 -7.41 31.22
CA VAL A 283 51.08 -7.79 30.04
C VAL A 283 52.58 -7.50 30.28
N ALA A 284 52.93 -6.39 30.95
CA ALA A 284 54.33 -6.06 31.33
C ALA A 284 54.90 -7.11 32.27
N ILE A 285 54.16 -7.51 33.30
CA ILE A 285 54.58 -8.56 34.25
C ILE A 285 54.78 -9.91 33.53
N PHE A 286 53.85 -10.30 32.64
CA PHE A 286 53.97 -11.57 31.89
C PHE A 286 55.18 -11.54 30.93
N LYS A 287 55.49 -10.38 30.29
CA LYS A 287 56.70 -10.23 29.50
C LYS A 287 57.96 -10.34 30.34
N ALA A 288 58.00 -9.74 31.53
CA ALA A 288 59.13 -9.82 32.45
C ALA A 288 59.37 -11.26 32.94
N LEU A 289 58.33 -12.09 33.02
CA LEU A 289 58.37 -13.52 33.35
C LEU A 289 58.73 -14.43 32.16
N GLY A 290 59.10 -13.86 30.99
CA GLY A 290 59.60 -14.59 29.84
C GLY A 290 58.51 -15.13 28.88
N LEU A 291 57.27 -14.68 28.98
CA LEU A 291 56.23 -14.99 27.97
C LEU A 291 56.48 -14.21 26.69
N SER A 292 56.81 -14.93 25.63
CA SER A 292 56.95 -14.40 24.28
C SER A 292 55.58 -14.09 23.66
N PRO A 293 55.37 -13.01 22.92
CA PRO A 293 54.21 -12.84 22.08
C PRO A 293 54.26 -13.91 20.99
N VAL A 294 53.23 -14.74 20.90
CA VAL A 294 53.00 -15.71 19.79
C VAL A 294 52.45 -14.91 18.61
#